data_cd22596aedd7a8e003d71dbadbb4e508
#
_entry.id   cd22596aedd7a8e003d71dbadbb4e508
#
_cell.length_a   1.000
_cell.length_b   1.000
_cell.length_c   1.000
_cell.angle_alpha   90.00
_cell.angle_beta   90.00
_cell.angle_gamma   90.00
#
_symmetry.space_group_name_H-M   'P 1'
#
loop_
_entity.id
_entity.type
_entity.pdbx_description
1 polymer ?
#
loop_
_entity_poly.entity_id
_entity_poly.type
_entity_poly.pdbx_seq_one_letter_code
_entity_poly.pdbx_strand_id
1 'polypeptide(L)'
;YEISLGLVGSEMCIRDSIDTKGKEGNNMELGISTDFANEPWELEEIKNKLREIAEAGFTHIHWCFDWDGDYLYARSEMEQIRSWMDELGLKEKGLHASKGSRRFVERYAEAPHGRKDYLSELEPNRIAGVELIKNRVELVHVLGGKEIVLHMYLPTKSFEEKPETKELFYQQACKSLDELQPYCKELGVKICLENLFEASAKDQIEQFDYLFGRYPADFLGLCIDTGHANLVGGNEFIKLLATRYADRFFCQHLHDNRGWGKEDGCGDAHRLPGECSIDWKETMKLVRASAYEQPFVMEVSKPEGEDCAHYLKRAYEAGVWMANL
;
A
#
# COMPACT_ATOMS: atom_id res chain seq x y z
N TYR A 1 -69.91 -31.20 -19.98
CA TYR A 1 -70.00 -32.08 -18.78
C TYR A 1 -68.80 -31.79 -17.91
N GLU A 2 -68.96 -30.92 -16.93
CA GLU A 2 -69.19 -31.21 -15.51
C GLU A 2 -67.99 -31.88 -14.85
N ILE A 3 -67.35 -31.08 -14.04
CA ILE A 3 -67.31 -31.02 -12.56
C ILE A 3 -66.35 -32.06 -12.00
N SER A 4 -65.33 -31.64 -11.28
CA SER A 4 -65.35 -31.60 -9.81
C SER A 4 -64.04 -31.13 -9.23
N LEU A 5 -64.04 -30.07 -8.53
CA LEU A 5 -63.51 -29.71 -7.22
C LEU A 5 -62.67 -30.76 -6.50
N GLY A 6 -61.50 -30.36 -6.12
CA GLY A 6 -60.66 -30.96 -5.10
C GLY A 6 -59.75 -29.92 -4.48
N LEU A 7 -60.23 -29.31 -3.42
CA LEU A 7 -59.50 -28.52 -2.46
C LEU A 7 -58.44 -29.36 -1.74
N VAL A 8 -57.39 -28.66 -1.31
CA VAL A 8 -56.70 -28.79 -0.01
C VAL A 8 -55.19 -28.77 -0.14
N GLY A 9 -54.60 -27.83 0.52
CA GLY A 9 -53.16 -27.85 0.81
C GLY A 9 -52.54 -26.45 0.84
N SER A 10 -53.04 -25.59 1.72
CA SER A 10 -52.32 -24.38 2.13
C SER A 10 -51.12 -24.80 2.98
N GLU A 11 -49.97 -25.00 2.36
CA GLU A 11 -48.71 -24.95 3.11
C GLU A 11 -48.30 -23.48 3.22
N MET A 12 -48.54 -23.00 4.41
CA MET A 12 -48.09 -21.71 4.92
C MET A 12 -46.57 -21.77 5.10
N CYS A 13 -45.82 -21.32 4.09
CA CYS A 13 -44.39 -21.03 4.28
C CYS A 13 -44.29 -19.92 5.31
N ILE A 14 -44.03 -20.29 6.54
CA ILE A 14 -43.54 -19.42 7.57
C ILE A 14 -42.16 -18.99 7.11
N ARG A 15 -42.08 -17.83 6.43
CA ARG A 15 -40.85 -17.09 6.36
C ARG A 15 -40.61 -16.57 7.77
N ASP A 16 -39.77 -17.28 8.50
CA ASP A 16 -39.11 -16.71 9.65
C ASP A 16 -38.36 -15.48 9.19
N SER A 17 -38.99 -14.32 9.39
CA SER A 17 -38.31 -13.03 9.35
C SER A 17 -37.33 -13.05 10.53
N ILE A 18 -36.12 -13.46 10.28
CA ILE A 18 -35.00 -13.19 11.17
C ILE A 18 -34.92 -11.68 11.23
N ASP A 19 -35.38 -11.16 12.35
CA ASP A 19 -35.30 -9.75 12.72
C ASP A 19 -33.81 -9.38 12.89
N THR A 20 -33.17 -8.93 11.81
CA THR A 20 -31.82 -8.39 11.82
C THR A 20 -31.79 -6.93 12.29
N LYS A 21 -32.69 -6.55 13.19
CA LYS A 21 -32.57 -5.35 13.97
C LYS A 21 -31.77 -5.59 15.23
N GLY A 22 -30.44 -5.48 15.09
CA GLY A 22 -29.62 -5.51 16.28
C GLY A 22 -28.16 -5.80 16.02
N LYS A 23 -27.49 -4.88 15.36
CA LYS A 23 -26.11 -4.41 15.53
C LYS A 23 -25.77 -3.54 14.31
N GLU A 24 -26.01 -2.24 14.40
CA GLU A 24 -25.12 -1.28 13.76
C GLU A 24 -23.76 -1.44 14.44
N GLY A 25 -23.05 -2.49 14.10
CA GLY A 25 -21.63 -2.56 14.31
C GLY A 25 -21.04 -1.47 13.44
N ASN A 26 -20.42 -0.45 14.03
CA ASN A 26 -19.46 0.39 13.33
C ASN A 26 -18.49 -0.56 12.62
N ASN A 27 -18.72 -0.83 11.36
CA ASN A 27 -17.74 -1.52 10.53
C ASN A 27 -16.55 -0.59 10.45
N MET A 28 -15.49 -0.94 11.18
CA MET A 28 -14.25 -0.20 11.17
C MET A 28 -13.68 -0.26 9.75
N GLU A 29 -13.39 0.90 9.16
CA GLU A 29 -12.75 0.95 7.86
C GLU A 29 -11.30 0.51 8.00
N LEU A 30 -11.00 -0.66 7.44
CA LEU A 30 -9.65 -1.26 7.40
C LEU A 30 -9.29 -1.64 5.97
N GLY A 31 -8.02 -1.44 5.63
CA GLY A 31 -7.44 -1.85 4.37
C GLY A 31 -6.33 -2.89 4.56
N ILE A 32 -6.08 -3.65 3.52
CA ILE A 32 -4.97 -4.59 3.41
C ILE A 32 -4.33 -4.48 2.03
N SER A 33 -3.01 -4.65 1.95
CA SER A 33 -2.29 -4.76 0.69
C SER A 33 -2.66 -6.05 -0.05
N THR A 34 -2.74 -5.99 -1.37
CA THR A 34 -3.17 -7.15 -2.18
C THR A 34 -2.10 -8.23 -2.30
N ASP A 35 -0.85 -7.94 -1.95
CA ASP A 35 0.30 -8.85 -1.98
C ASP A 35 0.49 -9.64 -0.68
N PHE A 36 -0.51 -9.70 0.20
CA PHE A 36 -0.47 -10.50 1.42
C PHE A 36 -0.20 -12.00 1.16
N ALA A 37 -0.41 -12.47 -0.06
CA ALA A 37 -0.13 -13.81 -0.57
C ALA A 37 0.45 -13.73 -1.98
N ASN A 38 0.70 -14.89 -2.61
CA ASN A 38 1.25 -14.95 -3.97
C ASN A 38 0.45 -14.10 -4.95
N GLU A 39 1.17 -13.40 -5.83
CA GLU A 39 0.59 -12.60 -6.89
C GLU A 39 -0.15 -13.49 -7.91
N PRO A 40 -1.36 -13.11 -8.33
CA PRO A 40 -2.11 -13.87 -9.33
C PRO A 40 -1.53 -13.67 -10.74
N TRP A 41 -1.60 -14.71 -11.56
CA TRP A 41 -1.17 -14.67 -12.97
C TRP A 41 -2.30 -14.29 -13.91
N GLU A 42 -3.54 -14.61 -13.55
CA GLU A 42 -4.70 -14.40 -14.40
C GLU A 42 -5.67 -13.40 -13.79
N LEU A 43 -6.33 -12.65 -14.65
CA LEU A 43 -7.26 -11.61 -14.26
C LEU A 43 -8.42 -12.14 -13.37
N GLU A 44 -8.88 -13.36 -13.62
CA GLU A 44 -9.93 -13.99 -12.80
C GLU A 44 -9.43 -14.36 -11.38
N GLU A 45 -8.15 -14.66 -11.22
CA GLU A 45 -7.55 -14.91 -9.91
C GLU A 45 -7.51 -13.62 -9.06
N ILE A 46 -7.33 -12.46 -9.70
CA ILE A 46 -7.44 -11.14 -9.07
C ILE A 46 -8.84 -10.98 -8.45
N LYS A 47 -9.90 -11.28 -9.21
CA LYS A 47 -11.29 -11.19 -8.70
C LYS A 47 -11.50 -12.10 -7.48
N ASN A 48 -10.95 -13.30 -7.52
CA ASN A 48 -11.07 -14.24 -6.40
C ASN A 48 -10.34 -13.70 -5.15
N LYS A 49 -9.16 -13.14 -5.31
CA LYS A 49 -8.41 -12.54 -4.20
C LYS A 49 -9.13 -11.32 -3.59
N LEU A 50 -9.70 -10.46 -4.41
CA LEU A 50 -10.53 -9.35 -3.93
C LEU A 50 -11.76 -9.84 -3.15
N ARG A 51 -12.37 -10.94 -3.59
CA ARG A 51 -13.50 -11.56 -2.87
C ARG A 51 -13.07 -12.10 -1.51
N GLU A 52 -11.93 -12.80 -1.41
CA GLU A 52 -11.39 -13.30 -0.15
C GLU A 52 -11.15 -12.15 0.86
N ILE A 53 -10.60 -11.02 0.39
CA ILE A 53 -10.39 -9.82 1.20
C ILE A 53 -11.74 -9.26 1.71
N ALA A 54 -12.74 -9.11 0.84
CA ALA A 54 -14.05 -8.60 1.20
C ALA A 54 -14.78 -9.53 2.20
N GLU A 55 -14.74 -10.85 1.97
CA GLU A 55 -15.35 -11.86 2.85
C GLU A 55 -14.71 -11.89 4.24
N ALA A 56 -13.43 -11.54 4.37
CA ALA A 56 -12.75 -11.40 5.65
C ALA A 56 -13.18 -10.14 6.45
N GLY A 57 -13.87 -9.19 5.82
CA GLY A 57 -14.41 -8.00 6.45
C GLY A 57 -13.66 -6.70 6.15
N PHE A 58 -12.59 -6.73 5.35
CA PHE A 58 -11.90 -5.53 4.91
C PHE A 58 -12.80 -4.68 4.00
N THR A 59 -12.69 -3.38 4.13
CA THR A 59 -13.47 -2.40 3.35
C THR A 59 -12.65 -1.72 2.26
N HIS A 60 -11.32 -1.77 2.41
CA HIS A 60 -10.39 -1.13 1.50
C HIS A 60 -9.25 -2.07 1.12
N ILE A 61 -8.66 -1.77 -0.02
CA ILE A 61 -7.42 -2.39 -0.46
C ILE A 61 -6.34 -1.33 -0.70
N HIS A 62 -5.11 -1.78 -0.66
CA HIS A 62 -3.93 -1.11 -1.19
C HIS A 62 -3.38 -1.98 -2.30
N TRP A 63 -3.46 -1.51 -3.54
CA TRP A 63 -3.11 -2.30 -4.71
C TRP A 63 -1.59 -2.47 -4.83
N CYS A 64 -1.11 -3.72 -4.82
CA CYS A 64 0.33 -4.04 -4.90
C CYS A 64 0.66 -4.99 -6.06
N PHE A 65 -0.30 -5.44 -6.87
CA PHE A 65 0.03 -6.30 -7.99
C PHE A 65 0.86 -5.54 -9.03
N ASP A 66 1.83 -6.22 -9.64
CA ASP A 66 2.76 -5.68 -10.65
C ASP A 66 3.59 -4.45 -10.20
N TRP A 67 3.65 -4.14 -8.90
CA TRP A 67 4.33 -2.94 -8.44
C TRP A 67 5.84 -2.99 -8.62
N ASP A 68 6.43 -4.18 -8.61
CA ASP A 68 7.87 -4.37 -8.81
C ASP A 68 8.27 -4.68 -10.25
N GLY A 69 7.27 -4.80 -11.14
CA GLY A 69 7.42 -5.03 -12.55
C GLY A 69 7.32 -3.79 -13.42
N ASP A 70 7.22 -4.01 -14.70
CA ASP A 70 7.07 -2.96 -15.71
C ASP A 70 5.78 -3.13 -16.55
N TYR A 71 4.81 -3.88 -16.01
CA TYR A 71 3.50 -4.08 -16.61
C TYR A 71 2.76 -2.75 -16.76
N LEU A 72 2.05 -2.59 -17.87
CA LEU A 72 1.20 -1.43 -18.12
C LEU A 72 -0.26 -1.89 -18.20
N TYR A 73 -1.06 -1.43 -17.27
CA TYR A 73 -2.49 -1.70 -17.23
C TYR A 73 -3.20 -1.05 -18.42
N ALA A 74 -3.98 -1.83 -19.15
CA ALA A 74 -4.89 -1.28 -20.16
C ALA A 74 -6.10 -0.62 -19.49
N ARG A 75 -6.65 0.42 -20.11
CA ARG A 75 -7.82 1.12 -19.57
C ARG A 75 -9.01 0.19 -19.29
N SER A 76 -9.28 -0.74 -20.20
CA SER A 76 -10.35 -1.74 -20.05
C SER A 76 -10.14 -2.68 -18.88
N GLU A 77 -8.88 -3.00 -18.54
CA GLU A 77 -8.52 -3.81 -17.39
C GLU A 77 -8.73 -3.04 -16.08
N MET A 78 -8.29 -1.78 -16.03
CA MET A 78 -8.54 -0.91 -14.86
C MET A 78 -10.05 -0.80 -14.57
N GLU A 79 -10.87 -0.60 -15.60
CA GLU A 79 -12.32 -0.52 -15.50
C GLU A 79 -12.95 -1.84 -15.06
N GLN A 80 -12.40 -2.97 -15.50
CA GLN A 80 -12.86 -4.29 -15.06
C GLN A 80 -12.55 -4.53 -13.58
N ILE A 81 -11.34 -4.19 -13.13
CA ILE A 81 -10.95 -4.29 -11.72
C ILE A 81 -11.87 -3.40 -10.87
N ARG A 82 -12.11 -2.16 -11.29
CA ARG A 82 -13.04 -1.25 -10.61
C ARG A 82 -14.44 -1.85 -10.49
N SER A 83 -14.95 -2.44 -11.56
CA SER A 83 -16.28 -3.09 -11.53
C SER A 83 -16.35 -4.22 -10.50
N TRP A 84 -15.30 -5.03 -10.38
CA TRP A 84 -15.25 -6.09 -9.36
C TRP A 84 -15.17 -5.53 -7.94
N MET A 85 -14.41 -4.47 -7.73
CA MET A 85 -14.36 -3.80 -6.43
C MET A 85 -15.74 -3.26 -6.04
N ASP A 86 -16.45 -2.62 -6.97
CA ASP A 86 -17.80 -2.12 -6.72
C ASP A 86 -18.82 -3.24 -6.40
N GLU A 87 -18.72 -4.38 -7.13
CA GLU A 87 -19.53 -5.58 -6.85
C GLU A 87 -19.30 -6.14 -5.44
N LEU A 88 -18.05 -6.06 -4.95
CA LEU A 88 -17.63 -6.59 -3.66
C LEU A 88 -17.72 -5.58 -2.52
N GLY A 89 -18.06 -4.30 -2.81
CA GLY A 89 -18.10 -3.24 -1.83
C GLY A 89 -16.73 -2.78 -1.33
N LEU A 90 -15.67 -3.09 -2.06
CA LEU A 90 -14.30 -2.67 -1.76
C LEU A 90 -14.01 -1.29 -2.34
N LYS A 91 -13.18 -0.53 -1.64
CA LYS A 91 -12.66 0.77 -2.07
C LYS A 91 -11.15 0.72 -2.19
N GLU A 92 -10.59 1.53 -3.08
CA GLU A 92 -9.15 1.75 -3.15
C GLU A 92 -8.72 2.83 -2.16
N LYS A 93 -7.71 2.56 -1.34
CA LYS A 93 -7.06 3.59 -0.53
C LYS A 93 -5.90 4.23 -1.30
N GLY A 94 -5.03 3.40 -1.84
CA GLY A 94 -3.85 3.80 -2.58
C GLY A 94 -3.15 2.58 -3.16
N LEU A 95 -2.12 2.77 -3.96
CA LEU A 95 -1.39 1.66 -4.54
C LEU A 95 0.12 1.82 -4.43
N HIS A 96 0.80 0.67 -4.45
CA HIS A 96 2.24 0.61 -4.63
C HIS A 96 2.57 0.77 -6.12
N ALA A 97 3.31 1.83 -6.48
CA ALA A 97 3.44 2.19 -7.89
C ALA A 97 4.75 1.72 -8.51
N SER A 98 5.87 1.82 -7.81
CA SER A 98 7.16 1.45 -8.36
C SER A 98 8.24 1.32 -7.29
N LYS A 99 9.10 0.32 -7.47
CA LYS A 99 10.32 0.12 -6.67
C LYS A 99 11.44 1.10 -7.01
N GLY A 100 11.28 1.94 -8.03
CA GLY A 100 12.32 2.85 -8.47
C GLY A 100 13.60 2.14 -8.94
N SER A 101 14.73 2.83 -8.89
CA SER A 101 16.01 2.31 -9.36
C SER A 101 16.71 1.44 -8.33
N ARG A 102 16.51 0.13 -8.38
CA ARG A 102 17.23 -0.82 -7.51
C ARG A 102 18.67 -1.08 -7.91
N ARG A 103 19.04 -0.77 -9.14
CA ARG A 103 20.39 -1.05 -9.66
C ARG A 103 21.51 -0.33 -8.90
N PHE A 104 21.21 0.72 -8.16
CA PHE A 104 22.19 1.43 -7.34
C PHE A 104 22.26 0.92 -5.90
N VAL A 105 21.36 0.03 -5.50
CA VAL A 105 21.38 -0.59 -4.19
C VAL A 105 22.12 -1.91 -4.29
N GLU A 106 23.24 -2.06 -3.59
CA GLU A 106 24.16 -3.20 -3.70
C GLU A 106 23.44 -4.54 -3.58
N ARG A 107 22.45 -4.63 -2.72
CA ARG A 107 21.59 -5.79 -2.50
C ARG A 107 20.77 -6.20 -3.73
N TYR A 108 20.52 -5.25 -4.64
CA TYR A 108 19.71 -5.45 -5.83
C TYR A 108 20.48 -5.18 -7.12
N ALA A 109 21.81 -5.12 -7.06
CA ALA A 109 22.67 -4.80 -8.21
C ALA A 109 22.43 -5.71 -9.43
N GLU A 110 21.98 -6.94 -9.19
CA GLU A 110 21.62 -7.91 -10.21
C GLU A 110 20.13 -7.93 -10.58
N ALA A 111 19.28 -7.21 -9.82
CA ALA A 111 17.87 -7.15 -10.15
C ALA A 111 17.69 -6.36 -11.45
N PRO A 112 17.20 -6.98 -12.52
CA PRO A 112 16.94 -6.27 -13.77
C PRO A 112 15.74 -5.37 -13.55
N HIS A 113 15.97 -4.19 -12.94
CA HIS A 113 15.01 -3.14 -13.20
C HIS A 113 15.15 -2.84 -14.66
N GLY A 114 14.09 -3.12 -15.31
CA GLY A 114 14.00 -2.88 -16.70
C GLY A 114 14.37 -1.45 -17.08
N ARG A 115 14.13 -1.09 -18.26
CA ARG A 115 14.44 0.24 -18.80
C ARG A 115 13.50 1.35 -18.28
N LYS A 116 12.57 1.02 -17.38
CA LYS A 116 11.57 1.96 -16.81
C LYS A 116 11.96 2.37 -15.40
N ASP A 117 12.85 3.35 -15.34
CA ASP A 117 13.45 3.82 -14.09
C ASP A 117 13.43 5.36 -14.03
N TYR A 118 12.49 5.89 -13.27
CA TYR A 118 12.26 7.33 -13.16
C TYR A 118 13.41 8.11 -12.49
N LEU A 119 14.41 7.42 -11.94
CA LEU A 119 15.63 7.99 -11.38
C LEU A 119 16.84 7.83 -12.29
N SER A 120 16.68 7.27 -13.49
CA SER A 120 17.78 6.94 -14.38
C SER A 120 18.53 8.16 -14.88
N GLU A 121 19.86 8.06 -14.92
CA GLU A 121 20.73 9.01 -15.61
C GLU A 121 20.52 8.97 -17.13
N LEU A 122 20.06 7.83 -17.65
CA LEU A 122 19.74 7.67 -19.06
C LEU A 122 18.34 8.19 -19.35
N GLU A 123 18.26 9.31 -20.05
CA GLU A 123 17.00 10.00 -20.31
C GLU A 123 15.88 9.10 -20.90
N PRO A 124 16.13 8.21 -21.87
CA PRO A 124 15.10 7.30 -22.38
C PRO A 124 14.53 6.36 -21.29
N ASN A 125 15.37 5.91 -20.35
CA ASN A 125 14.94 5.06 -19.24
C ASN A 125 14.15 5.87 -18.20
N ARG A 126 14.59 7.11 -17.92
CA ARG A 126 13.88 8.03 -17.02
C ARG A 126 12.46 8.31 -17.53
N ILE A 127 12.35 8.67 -18.82
CA ILE A 127 11.05 8.94 -19.47
C ILE A 127 10.15 7.69 -19.40
N ALA A 128 10.69 6.51 -19.71
CA ALA A 128 9.92 5.26 -19.63
C ALA A 128 9.47 4.94 -18.20
N GLY A 129 10.28 5.33 -17.18
CA GLY A 129 9.90 5.23 -15.77
C GLY A 129 8.78 6.21 -15.39
N VAL A 130 8.83 7.44 -15.88
CA VAL A 130 7.76 8.42 -15.68
C VAL A 130 6.45 7.95 -16.33
N GLU A 131 6.50 7.38 -17.55
CA GLU A 131 5.31 6.82 -18.20
C GLU A 131 4.72 5.63 -17.43
N LEU A 132 5.55 4.79 -16.83
CA LEU A 132 5.08 3.72 -15.93
C LEU A 132 4.33 4.31 -14.73
N ILE A 133 4.89 5.33 -14.09
CA ILE A 133 4.24 5.97 -12.94
C ILE A 133 2.93 6.65 -13.36
N LYS A 134 2.87 7.32 -14.51
CA LYS A 134 1.60 7.88 -15.03
C LYS A 134 0.52 6.81 -15.20
N ASN A 135 0.88 5.62 -15.68
CA ASN A 135 -0.06 4.49 -15.75
C ASN A 135 -0.56 4.07 -14.37
N ARG A 136 0.28 4.11 -13.33
CA ARG A 136 -0.12 3.84 -11.93
C ARG A 136 -1.02 4.95 -11.37
N VAL A 137 -0.74 6.20 -11.69
CA VAL A 137 -1.61 7.35 -11.34
C VAL A 137 -2.98 7.21 -12.00
N GLU A 138 -3.05 6.78 -13.26
CA GLU A 138 -4.31 6.50 -13.94
C GLU A 138 -5.05 5.33 -13.29
N LEU A 139 -4.34 4.24 -12.99
CA LEU A 139 -4.92 3.07 -12.31
C LEU A 139 -5.59 3.48 -10.99
N VAL A 140 -4.84 4.12 -10.08
CA VAL A 140 -5.39 4.51 -8.77
C VAL A 140 -6.57 5.46 -8.91
N HIS A 141 -6.52 6.39 -9.85
CA HIS A 141 -7.63 7.31 -10.15
C HIS A 141 -8.89 6.56 -10.61
N VAL A 142 -8.74 5.59 -11.53
CA VAL A 142 -9.86 4.75 -12.00
C VAL A 142 -10.43 3.90 -10.87
N LEU A 143 -9.58 3.34 -10.01
CA LEU A 143 -9.99 2.56 -8.85
C LEU A 143 -10.61 3.42 -7.73
N GLY A 144 -10.47 4.76 -7.81
CA GLY A 144 -11.06 5.70 -6.85
C GLY A 144 -10.17 6.03 -5.66
N GLY A 145 -8.93 5.58 -5.66
CA GLY A 145 -7.90 5.96 -4.69
C GLY A 145 -7.28 7.34 -4.97
N LYS A 146 -6.43 7.82 -4.07
CA LYS A 146 -5.85 9.17 -4.14
C LYS A 146 -4.36 9.21 -3.89
N GLU A 147 -3.74 8.12 -3.51
CA GLU A 147 -2.32 8.05 -3.20
C GLU A 147 -1.65 6.93 -3.99
N ILE A 148 -0.43 7.20 -4.45
CA ILE A 148 0.50 6.17 -4.93
C ILE A 148 1.77 6.20 -4.11
N VAL A 149 2.35 5.03 -3.83
CA VAL A 149 3.61 4.89 -3.09
C VAL A 149 4.75 4.66 -4.06
N LEU A 150 5.84 5.40 -3.89
CA LEU A 150 7.08 5.22 -4.61
C LEU A 150 8.23 4.90 -3.66
N HIS A 151 9.00 3.87 -4.02
CA HIS A 151 10.33 3.68 -3.47
C HIS A 151 11.33 4.61 -4.18
N MET A 152 12.10 5.35 -3.40
CA MET A 152 13.19 6.17 -3.92
C MET A 152 14.49 5.78 -3.21
N TYR A 153 15.06 4.66 -3.64
CA TYR A 153 16.28 4.11 -3.07
C TYR A 153 17.45 5.08 -3.20
N LEU A 154 18.12 5.35 -2.07
CA LEU A 154 19.32 6.16 -2.03
C LEU A 154 20.56 5.30 -2.33
N PRO A 155 21.31 5.57 -3.38
CA PRO A 155 22.56 4.87 -3.66
C PRO A 155 23.71 5.44 -2.79
N THR A 156 23.58 5.28 -1.47
CA THR A 156 24.47 5.90 -0.46
C THR A 156 25.95 5.59 -0.69
N LYS A 157 26.27 4.36 -1.06
CA LYS A 157 27.64 3.96 -1.40
C LYS A 157 28.19 4.75 -2.59
N SER A 158 27.38 4.96 -3.63
CA SER A 158 27.79 5.78 -4.78
C SER A 158 27.99 7.25 -4.38
N PHE A 159 27.19 7.76 -3.46
CA PHE A 159 27.35 9.13 -2.95
C PHE A 159 28.64 9.32 -2.13
N GLU A 160 29.02 8.29 -1.37
CA GLU A 160 30.29 8.28 -0.62
C GLU A 160 31.50 8.20 -1.54
N GLU A 161 31.46 7.32 -2.55
CA GLU A 161 32.55 7.11 -3.50
C GLU A 161 32.71 8.26 -4.50
N LYS A 162 31.60 8.88 -4.93
CA LYS A 162 31.52 9.94 -5.93
C LYS A 162 30.45 10.95 -5.56
N PRO A 163 30.77 11.97 -4.76
CA PRO A 163 29.77 12.94 -4.26
C PRO A 163 28.93 13.63 -5.34
N GLU A 164 29.49 13.79 -6.55
CA GLU A 164 28.76 14.35 -7.70
C GLU A 164 27.56 13.52 -8.14
N THR A 165 27.54 12.22 -7.83
CA THR A 165 26.39 11.35 -8.14
C THR A 165 25.17 11.67 -7.31
N LYS A 166 25.35 12.27 -6.11
CA LYS A 166 24.23 12.72 -5.28
C LYS A 166 23.46 13.87 -5.93
N GLU A 167 24.20 14.83 -6.48
CA GLU A 167 23.58 15.96 -7.18
C GLU A 167 22.80 15.47 -8.42
N LEU A 168 23.42 14.60 -9.23
CA LEU A 168 22.79 14.04 -10.41
C LEU A 168 21.55 13.23 -10.05
N PHE A 169 21.58 12.43 -8.99
CA PHE A 169 20.42 11.67 -8.49
C PHE A 169 19.24 12.59 -8.20
N TYR A 170 19.45 13.66 -7.42
CA TYR A 170 18.37 14.59 -7.10
C TYR A 170 17.91 15.42 -8.30
N GLN A 171 18.80 15.73 -9.25
CA GLN A 171 18.41 16.36 -10.51
C GLN A 171 17.44 15.47 -11.30
N GLN A 172 17.73 14.18 -11.45
CA GLN A 172 16.87 13.23 -12.15
C GLN A 172 15.56 12.98 -11.41
N ALA A 173 15.61 12.83 -10.08
CA ALA A 173 14.42 12.72 -9.25
C ALA A 173 13.49 13.93 -9.40
N CYS A 174 14.04 15.13 -9.26
CA CYS A 174 13.26 16.37 -9.42
C CYS A 174 12.71 16.51 -10.84
N LYS A 175 13.50 16.20 -11.86
CA LYS A 175 13.03 16.25 -13.25
C LYS A 175 11.83 15.35 -13.48
N SER A 176 11.84 14.14 -12.92
CA SER A 176 10.72 13.19 -13.02
C SER A 176 9.50 13.65 -12.21
N LEU A 177 9.72 14.17 -10.99
CA LEU A 177 8.64 14.69 -10.15
C LEU A 177 8.01 15.95 -10.77
N ASP A 178 8.81 16.85 -11.38
CA ASP A 178 8.32 18.04 -12.08
C ASP A 178 7.41 17.68 -13.27
N GLU A 179 7.69 16.55 -13.97
CA GLU A 179 6.84 16.04 -15.04
C GLU A 179 5.58 15.32 -14.53
N LEU A 180 5.64 14.69 -13.34
CA LEU A 180 4.51 13.99 -12.74
C LEU A 180 3.55 14.94 -12.03
N GLN A 181 4.03 16.05 -11.48
CA GLN A 181 3.21 16.95 -10.67
C GLN A 181 1.94 17.46 -11.38
N PRO A 182 2.00 18.00 -12.61
CA PRO A 182 0.78 18.46 -13.29
C PRO A 182 -0.19 17.33 -13.58
N TYR A 183 0.32 16.13 -13.92
CA TYR A 183 -0.50 14.95 -14.20
C TYR A 183 -1.20 14.44 -12.94
N CYS A 184 -0.47 14.32 -11.84
CA CYS A 184 -1.03 13.95 -10.53
C CYS A 184 -2.10 14.96 -10.07
N LYS A 185 -1.83 16.27 -10.25
CA LYS A 185 -2.77 17.33 -9.90
C LYS A 185 -4.06 17.26 -10.71
N GLU A 186 -3.98 16.99 -12.01
CA GLU A 186 -5.15 16.84 -12.89
C GLU A 186 -6.05 15.70 -12.43
N LEU A 187 -5.47 14.57 -12.02
CA LEU A 187 -6.21 13.37 -11.59
C LEU A 187 -6.51 13.34 -10.08
N GLY A 188 -6.06 14.34 -9.32
CA GLY A 188 -6.29 14.42 -7.87
C GLY A 188 -5.55 13.35 -7.07
N VAL A 189 -4.38 12.92 -7.56
CA VAL A 189 -3.55 11.88 -6.96
C VAL A 189 -2.29 12.49 -6.34
N LYS A 190 -1.88 11.98 -5.17
CA LYS A 190 -0.64 12.35 -4.48
C LYS A 190 0.39 11.23 -4.64
N ILE A 191 1.66 11.61 -4.67
CA ILE A 191 2.78 10.69 -4.53
C ILE A 191 3.21 10.66 -3.06
N CYS A 192 3.35 9.48 -2.49
CA CYS A 192 3.90 9.27 -1.15
C CYS A 192 5.24 8.53 -1.26
N LEU A 193 6.30 9.15 -0.77
CA LEU A 193 7.59 8.48 -0.67
C LEU A 193 7.61 7.61 0.57
N GLU A 194 8.09 6.39 0.43
CA GLU A 194 8.19 5.46 1.55
C GLU A 194 9.55 5.53 2.24
N ASN A 195 9.56 5.39 3.57
CA ASN A 195 10.79 5.18 4.32
C ASN A 195 11.28 3.75 4.13
N LEU A 196 12.53 3.60 3.66
CA LEU A 196 13.12 2.32 3.30
C LEU A 196 14.23 1.93 4.27
N PHE A 197 14.38 0.64 4.54
CA PHE A 197 15.38 0.16 5.50
C PHE A 197 16.81 0.05 4.93
N GLU A 198 17.03 0.29 3.65
CA GLU A 198 18.33 0.26 2.99
C GLU A 198 19.18 1.51 3.25
N ALA A 199 18.57 2.60 3.69
CA ALA A 199 19.26 3.83 4.02
C ALA A 199 19.19 4.15 5.51
N SER A 200 20.20 4.84 6.03
CA SER A 200 20.20 5.27 7.42
C SER A 200 19.08 6.28 7.72
N ALA A 201 18.67 6.38 8.99
CA ALA A 201 17.70 7.41 9.42
C ALA A 201 18.11 8.82 8.99
N LYS A 202 19.41 9.14 9.09
CA LYS A 202 19.96 10.44 8.69
C LYS A 202 19.76 10.70 7.20
N ASP A 203 20.09 9.73 6.35
CA ASP A 203 20.01 9.89 4.89
C ASP A 203 18.57 10.02 4.43
N GLN A 204 17.65 9.27 5.04
CA GLN A 204 16.21 9.37 4.77
C GLN A 204 15.65 10.73 5.17
N ILE A 205 15.99 11.23 6.36
CA ILE A 205 15.54 12.55 6.79
C ILE A 205 16.09 13.64 5.86
N GLU A 206 17.35 13.57 5.43
CA GLU A 206 17.92 14.50 4.47
C GLU A 206 17.17 14.45 3.13
N GLN A 207 16.81 13.25 2.66
CA GLN A 207 16.03 13.07 1.42
C GLN A 207 14.65 13.70 1.54
N PHE A 208 13.92 13.39 2.62
CA PHE A 208 12.57 13.92 2.83
C PHE A 208 12.59 15.45 3.02
N ASP A 209 13.51 15.98 3.82
CA ASP A 209 13.64 17.42 4.00
C ASP A 209 13.91 18.15 2.68
N TYR A 210 14.79 17.60 1.85
CA TYR A 210 15.10 18.18 0.54
C TYR A 210 13.89 18.20 -0.39
N LEU A 211 13.20 17.05 -0.52
CA LEU A 211 12.09 16.92 -1.46
C LEU A 211 10.82 17.62 -0.96
N PHE A 212 10.51 17.52 0.32
CA PHE A 212 9.35 18.21 0.90
C PHE A 212 9.53 19.72 1.02
N GLY A 213 10.78 20.19 1.09
CA GLY A 213 11.08 21.63 0.94
C GLY A 213 10.85 22.17 -0.47
N ARG A 214 10.92 21.31 -1.49
CA ARG A 214 10.74 21.67 -2.90
C ARG A 214 9.31 21.52 -3.40
N TYR A 215 8.60 20.48 -2.95
CA TYR A 215 7.26 20.15 -3.44
C TYR A 215 6.17 20.39 -2.40
N PRO A 216 4.97 20.86 -2.81
CA PRO A 216 3.86 21.11 -1.89
C PRO A 216 3.22 19.81 -1.40
N ALA A 217 2.57 19.87 -0.24
CA ALA A 217 1.94 18.70 0.41
C ALA A 217 0.72 18.14 -0.34
N ASP A 218 0.12 18.90 -1.24
CA ASP A 218 -0.96 18.41 -2.09
C ASP A 218 -0.48 17.55 -3.26
N PHE A 219 0.85 17.48 -3.47
CA PHE A 219 1.48 16.64 -4.48
C PHE A 219 2.37 15.55 -3.88
N LEU A 220 3.29 15.91 -2.96
CA LEU A 220 4.28 14.98 -2.42
C LEU A 220 4.15 14.83 -0.90
N GLY A 221 3.96 13.61 -0.45
CA GLY A 221 3.84 13.24 0.96
C GLY A 221 4.69 12.04 1.34
N LEU A 222 4.43 11.54 2.53
CA LEU A 222 5.13 10.42 3.15
C LEU A 222 4.19 9.22 3.28
N CYS A 223 4.70 8.04 2.92
CA CYS A 223 4.21 6.76 3.37
C CYS A 223 5.08 6.30 4.53
N ILE A 224 4.51 6.10 5.70
CA ILE A 224 5.26 5.48 6.82
C ILE A 224 5.03 3.99 6.80
N ASP A 225 6.09 3.26 6.48
CA ASP A 225 6.20 1.83 6.74
C ASP A 225 6.78 1.62 8.15
N THR A 226 5.97 0.99 9.00
CA THR A 226 6.30 0.81 10.41
C THR A 226 7.38 -0.24 10.63
N GLY A 227 7.40 -1.30 9.83
CA GLY A 227 8.41 -2.34 9.90
C GLY A 227 9.77 -1.86 9.42
N HIS A 228 9.81 -1.14 8.28
CA HIS A 228 11.04 -0.50 7.80
C HIS A 228 11.60 0.48 8.83
N ALA A 229 10.75 1.32 9.41
CA ALA A 229 11.18 2.26 10.45
C ALA A 229 11.72 1.52 11.68
N ASN A 230 11.09 0.41 12.08
CA ASN A 230 11.58 -0.42 13.18
C ASN A 230 12.96 -1.03 12.90
N LEU A 231 13.25 -1.41 11.64
CA LEU A 231 14.58 -1.90 11.22
C LEU A 231 15.65 -0.81 11.26
N VAL A 232 15.30 0.44 10.97
CA VAL A 232 16.25 1.57 10.87
C VAL A 232 16.58 2.15 12.25
N GLY A 233 15.59 2.32 13.11
CA GLY A 233 15.79 3.00 14.40
C GLY A 233 14.76 2.67 15.46
N GLY A 234 14.01 1.58 15.30
CA GLY A 234 13.00 1.16 16.27
C GLY A 234 11.83 2.14 16.39
N ASN A 235 11.10 2.03 17.49
CA ASN A 235 9.96 2.88 17.79
C ASN A 235 10.29 4.38 17.79
N GLU A 236 11.53 4.76 18.11
CA GLU A 236 11.96 6.17 18.09
C GLU A 236 12.01 6.74 16.66
N PHE A 237 12.33 5.92 15.66
CA PHE A 237 12.33 6.38 14.28
C PHE A 237 10.90 6.48 13.71
N ILE A 238 10.00 5.55 14.08
CA ILE A 238 8.55 5.68 13.78
C ILE A 238 8.03 7.01 14.33
N LYS A 239 8.31 7.29 15.61
CA LYS A 239 7.92 8.53 16.28
C LYS A 239 8.51 9.77 15.60
N LEU A 240 9.78 9.72 15.23
CA LEU A 240 10.44 10.83 14.54
C LEU A 240 9.75 11.15 13.22
N LEU A 241 9.51 10.14 12.37
CA LEU A 241 8.84 10.33 11.08
C LEU A 241 7.42 10.88 11.26
N ALA A 242 6.60 10.25 12.09
CA ALA A 242 5.22 10.62 12.32
C ALA A 242 5.05 12.02 12.97
N THR A 243 6.04 12.48 13.74
CA THR A 243 6.01 13.81 14.36
C THR A 243 6.57 14.88 13.42
N ARG A 244 7.73 14.62 12.77
CA ARG A 244 8.40 15.59 11.92
C ARG A 244 7.61 15.89 10.66
N TYR A 245 6.96 14.90 10.09
CA TYR A 245 6.22 14.98 8.84
C TYR A 245 4.72 14.74 9.01
N ALA A 246 4.18 15.11 10.20
CA ALA A 246 2.77 14.89 10.53
C ALA A 246 1.78 15.49 9.51
N ASP A 247 2.14 16.62 8.90
CA ASP A 247 1.36 17.31 7.87
C ASP A 247 1.52 16.73 6.46
N ARG A 248 2.41 15.76 6.28
CA ARG A 248 2.70 15.07 5.03
C ARG A 248 2.45 13.58 5.07
N PHE A 249 2.02 13.06 6.21
CA PHE A 249 1.76 11.65 6.41
C PHE A 249 0.39 11.29 5.82
N PHE A 250 0.35 10.76 4.60
CA PHE A 250 -0.88 10.45 3.86
C PHE A 250 -1.08 8.97 3.59
N CYS A 251 -0.01 8.18 3.56
CA CYS A 251 -0.05 6.75 3.34
C CYS A 251 0.68 6.00 4.44
N GLN A 252 0.36 4.75 4.64
CA GLN A 252 1.04 3.91 5.64
C GLN A 252 1.01 2.45 5.21
N HIS A 253 2.09 1.74 5.58
CA HIS A 253 2.20 0.30 5.56
C HIS A 253 2.38 -0.18 7.01
N LEU A 254 1.33 -0.76 7.56
CA LEU A 254 1.32 -1.20 8.97
C LEU A 254 1.62 -2.69 9.04
N HIS A 255 2.80 -3.01 9.48
CA HIS A 255 3.22 -4.37 9.81
C HIS A 255 4.25 -4.38 10.93
N ASP A 256 4.48 -5.54 11.51
CA ASP A 256 5.36 -5.71 12.66
C ASP A 256 6.59 -6.55 12.32
N ASN A 257 7.68 -6.35 13.04
CA ASN A 257 8.87 -7.19 13.04
C ASN A 257 9.63 -7.05 14.36
N ARG A 258 10.65 -7.91 14.55
CA ARG A 258 11.52 -7.93 15.74
C ARG A 258 12.82 -7.14 15.58
N GLY A 259 12.91 -6.27 14.56
CA GLY A 259 14.18 -5.64 14.20
C GLY A 259 15.12 -6.63 13.47
N TRP A 260 16.39 -6.27 13.38
CA TRP A 260 17.40 -7.14 12.75
C TRP A 260 17.74 -8.35 13.60
N GLY A 261 17.87 -9.51 12.99
CA GLY A 261 18.23 -10.78 13.66
C GLY A 261 18.12 -11.98 12.73
N LYS A 262 18.17 -13.18 13.33
CA LYS A 262 18.02 -14.46 12.62
C LYS A 262 16.81 -15.25 13.08
N GLU A 263 16.12 -14.78 14.08
CA GLU A 263 14.94 -15.43 14.64
C GLU A 263 13.71 -15.17 13.75
N ASP A 264 12.70 -15.97 13.93
CA ASP A 264 11.42 -15.78 13.27
C ASP A 264 10.83 -14.42 13.62
N GLY A 265 10.33 -13.71 12.60
CA GLY A 265 9.82 -12.33 12.73
C GLY A 265 10.89 -11.24 12.71
N CYS A 266 12.18 -11.57 12.55
CA CYS A 266 13.25 -10.60 12.29
C CYS A 266 13.35 -10.23 10.82
N GLY A 267 13.98 -9.08 10.55
CA GLY A 267 14.10 -8.50 9.22
C GLY A 267 12.77 -7.89 8.77
N ASP A 268 12.62 -7.75 7.48
CA ASP A 268 11.40 -7.24 6.84
C ASP A 268 10.34 -8.36 6.76
N ALA A 269 9.76 -8.67 7.92
CA ALA A 269 8.99 -9.89 8.13
C ALA A 269 7.49 -9.76 7.88
N HIS A 270 6.98 -8.55 7.67
CA HIS A 270 5.57 -8.25 7.41
C HIS A 270 4.57 -9.02 8.31
N ARG A 271 4.89 -9.09 9.63
CA ARG A 271 4.05 -9.76 10.62
C ARG A 271 2.83 -8.92 10.98
N LEU A 272 1.79 -9.58 11.49
CA LEU A 272 0.59 -8.90 11.94
C LEU A 272 0.90 -7.94 13.10
N PRO A 273 0.23 -6.77 13.15
CA PRO A 273 0.34 -5.84 14.27
C PRO A 273 0.14 -6.51 15.62
N GLY A 274 1.11 -6.34 16.53
CA GLY A 274 1.11 -6.91 17.88
C GLY A 274 1.79 -8.27 18.01
N GLU A 275 2.29 -8.87 16.94
CA GLU A 275 3.04 -10.13 17.02
C GLU A 275 4.52 -9.95 17.39
N CYS A 276 5.06 -8.73 17.27
CA CYS A 276 6.48 -8.48 17.43
C CYS A 276 6.79 -7.31 18.40
N SER A 277 7.60 -6.32 17.97
CA SER A 277 8.23 -5.38 18.90
C SER A 277 7.78 -3.92 18.78
N ILE A 278 6.92 -3.59 17.83
CA ILE A 278 6.44 -2.22 17.63
C ILE A 278 5.49 -1.81 18.76
N ASP A 279 5.68 -0.61 19.31
CA ASP A 279 4.75 0.01 20.26
C ASP A 279 3.51 0.54 19.54
N TRP A 280 2.56 -0.35 19.28
CA TRP A 280 1.34 -0.02 18.56
C TRP A 280 0.48 1.03 19.24
N LYS A 281 0.51 1.12 20.55
CA LYS A 281 -0.24 2.13 21.30
C LYS A 281 0.27 3.53 21.01
N GLU A 282 1.58 3.74 21.08
CA GLU A 282 2.17 5.03 20.76
C GLU A 282 2.08 5.30 19.24
N THR A 283 2.33 4.30 18.40
CA THR A 283 2.23 4.42 16.93
C THR A 283 0.83 4.89 16.51
N MET A 284 -0.25 4.25 17.00
CA MET A 284 -1.61 4.63 16.62
C MET A 284 -2.03 5.99 17.15
N LYS A 285 -1.52 6.42 18.31
CA LYS A 285 -1.69 7.77 18.82
C LYS A 285 -1.05 8.81 17.89
N LEU A 286 0.16 8.54 17.38
CA LEU A 286 0.87 9.42 16.45
C LEU A 286 0.16 9.50 15.09
N VAL A 287 -0.30 8.35 14.56
CA VAL A 287 -1.09 8.30 13.31
C VAL A 287 -2.33 9.19 13.43
N ARG A 288 -3.09 9.08 14.51
CA ARG A 288 -4.30 9.91 14.72
C ARG A 288 -4.01 11.40 14.93
N ALA A 289 -2.80 11.74 15.35
CA ALA A 289 -2.37 13.12 15.53
C ALA A 289 -1.82 13.77 14.25
N SER A 290 -1.70 13.01 13.18
CA SER A 290 -1.15 13.45 11.90
C SER A 290 -2.25 13.87 10.91
N ALA A 291 -1.84 14.22 9.68
CA ALA A 291 -2.76 14.47 8.56
C ALA A 291 -3.30 13.19 7.90
N TYR A 292 -2.97 12.01 8.46
CA TYR A 292 -3.44 10.74 7.91
C TYR A 292 -4.96 10.59 8.01
N GLU A 293 -5.59 10.25 6.90
CA GLU A 293 -7.02 9.97 6.80
C GLU A 293 -7.27 8.46 6.75
N GLN A 294 -8.35 8.01 7.42
CA GLN A 294 -8.78 6.61 7.38
C GLN A 294 -9.01 6.11 5.94
N PRO A 295 -8.90 4.81 5.65
CA PRO A 295 -8.72 3.68 6.57
C PRO A 295 -7.25 3.43 6.94
N PHE A 296 -7.03 2.67 8.03
CA PHE A 296 -5.71 2.09 8.31
C PHE A 296 -5.42 0.96 7.33
N VAL A 297 -4.21 0.95 6.78
CA VAL A 297 -3.78 -0.05 5.79
C VAL A 297 -2.68 -0.92 6.36
N MET A 298 -2.91 -2.23 6.33
CA MET A 298 -1.91 -3.21 6.72
C MET A 298 -1.21 -3.78 5.48
N GLU A 299 0.11 -3.84 5.54
CA GLU A 299 0.95 -4.51 4.55
C GLU A 299 1.60 -5.72 5.21
N VAL A 300 0.91 -6.85 5.16
CA VAL A 300 1.24 -8.05 5.92
C VAL A 300 1.34 -9.26 5.02
N SER A 301 2.20 -10.22 5.36
CA SER A 301 2.46 -11.38 4.54
C SER A 301 1.98 -12.66 5.21
N LYS A 302 1.22 -13.46 4.45
CA LYS A 302 0.73 -14.76 4.88
C LYS A 302 1.89 -15.77 4.99
N PRO A 303 2.06 -16.43 6.15
CA PRO A 303 3.02 -17.50 6.28
C PRO A 303 2.81 -18.62 5.25
N GLU A 304 3.91 -19.23 4.80
CA GLU A 304 3.84 -20.36 3.89
C GLU A 304 3.02 -21.50 4.48
N GLY A 305 2.12 -22.07 3.67
CA GLY A 305 1.26 -23.20 4.08
C GLY A 305 0.02 -22.80 4.91
N GLU A 306 -0.12 -21.56 5.36
CA GLU A 306 -1.35 -21.12 6.02
C GLU A 306 -2.49 -20.94 5.00
N ASP A 307 -3.71 -21.33 5.40
CA ASP A 307 -4.92 -21.11 4.60
C ASP A 307 -5.25 -19.61 4.48
N CYS A 308 -5.61 -19.15 3.28
CA CYS A 308 -5.85 -17.73 3.01
C CYS A 308 -7.02 -17.17 3.83
N ALA A 309 -8.14 -17.86 3.92
CA ALA A 309 -9.31 -17.38 4.64
C ALA A 309 -9.04 -17.29 6.15
N HIS A 310 -8.31 -18.29 6.68
CA HIS A 310 -7.87 -18.26 8.08
C HIS A 310 -6.93 -17.10 8.37
N TYR A 311 -5.93 -16.87 7.50
CA TYR A 311 -4.98 -15.78 7.64
C TYR A 311 -5.66 -14.40 7.57
N LEU A 312 -6.50 -14.18 6.55
CA LEU A 312 -7.20 -12.90 6.38
C LEU A 312 -8.11 -12.58 7.57
N LYS A 313 -8.75 -13.60 8.17
CA LYS A 313 -9.52 -13.41 9.40
C LYS A 313 -8.64 -12.93 10.56
N ARG A 314 -7.49 -13.56 10.78
CA ARG A 314 -6.52 -13.14 11.80
C ARG A 314 -6.00 -11.72 11.53
N ALA A 315 -5.68 -11.42 10.28
CA ALA A 315 -5.24 -10.10 9.86
C ALA A 315 -6.32 -9.04 10.17
N TYR A 316 -7.58 -9.32 9.83
CA TYR A 316 -8.68 -8.42 10.17
C TYR A 316 -8.83 -8.22 11.69
N GLU A 317 -8.77 -9.29 12.48
CA GLU A 317 -8.83 -9.22 13.94
C GLU A 317 -7.66 -8.40 14.53
N ALA A 318 -6.44 -8.57 14.01
CA ALA A 318 -5.27 -7.77 14.39
C ALA A 318 -5.44 -6.29 14.02
N GLY A 319 -5.98 -6.00 12.83
CA GLY A 319 -6.31 -4.65 12.39
C GLY A 319 -7.35 -3.98 13.27
N VAL A 320 -8.42 -4.69 13.63
CA VAL A 320 -9.45 -4.20 14.57
C VAL A 320 -8.84 -3.93 15.96
N TRP A 321 -8.02 -4.84 16.47
CA TRP A 321 -7.32 -4.63 17.75
C TRP A 321 -6.46 -3.35 17.70
N MET A 322 -5.58 -3.25 16.70
CA MET A 322 -4.69 -2.10 16.51
C MET A 322 -5.47 -0.78 16.40
N ALA A 323 -6.54 -0.77 15.64
CA ALA A 323 -7.34 0.44 15.42
C ALA A 323 -8.14 0.88 16.66
N ASN A 324 -8.26 0.05 17.69
CA ASN A 324 -8.89 0.39 18.97
C ASN A 324 -7.90 0.80 20.07
N LEU A 325 -6.60 0.82 19.78
CA LEU A 325 -5.59 1.32 20.72
C LEU A 325 -5.62 2.85 20.76
#